data_a5fe5d0f3bfab6584857c72e9cfbb4b5
#
_entry.id   a5fe5d0f3bfab6584857c72e9cfbb4b5
#
_cell.length_a   1.000
_cell.length_b   1.000
_cell.length_c   1.000
_cell.angle_alpha   90.00
_cell.angle_beta   90.00
_cell.angle_gamma   90.00
#
_symmetry.space_group_name_H-M   'P 1'
#
loop_
_entity.id
_entity.type
_entity.pdbx_description
1 polymer ?
#
loop_
_entity_poly.entity_id
_entity_poly.type
_entity_poly.pdbx_seq_one_letter_code
_entity_poly.pdbx_strand_id
1 'polypeptide(L)'
;MSEELRHIDEGAFLDAPSAIDPESPAGYTLYADALFRKKKKRGWRIVESPNPLLECPIADTHAHLHMLTNVPLSLARCAAQNVNFICAITDPSEDGSVVFDSLDAWRSEALRILPDVFSATRASLDAAREESEFPSDQALSFRCPCDVSIPRIRIASGVHPHNAKAWDAEMEQKLRAQLADPRVCALGEVGLDYHYDLSPRDVQKDVFRRQIQLAHETGLPLVLHMRDAHEDGFAILEEEGWPAAGVLLHCCSVGPDELQRWLDKGCFVAFGGAVTFSRSDDLRASAALTSADHLLTETDSPYMAPVPFRGIECSPEFTAYVAEYLATVRSANPGNERAQLLRTMYEAALGLLDREPTAWQRANAEGSF
;
A
#
# COMPACT_ATOMS: atom_id res chain seq x y z
N MET A 1 10.23 -18.83 9.57
CA MET A 1 8.93 -18.35 9.06
C MET A 1 7.86 -19.31 9.54
N SER A 2 6.90 -18.82 10.34
CA SER A 2 5.93 -19.68 11.04
C SER A 2 4.81 -20.12 10.09
N GLU A 3 4.22 -21.28 10.39
CA GLU A 3 3.06 -21.87 9.68
C GLU A 3 1.86 -20.90 9.53
N GLU A 4 1.82 -19.79 10.28
CA GLU A 4 0.73 -18.81 10.21
C GLU A 4 0.71 -17.98 8.91
N LEU A 5 1.83 -17.87 8.20
CA LEU A 5 1.86 -17.24 6.87
C LEU A 5 1.51 -18.24 5.76
N ARG A 6 1.45 -19.55 6.06
CA ARG A 6 1.18 -20.61 5.08
C ARG A 6 -0.29 -20.82 4.75
N HIS A 7 -1.22 -20.16 5.44
CA HIS A 7 -2.65 -20.27 5.24
C HIS A 7 -3.32 -18.92 5.13
N ILE A 8 -2.92 -18.14 4.14
CA ILE A 8 -3.86 -17.21 3.52
C ILE A 8 -4.58 -18.07 2.49
N ASP A 9 -5.67 -18.68 2.91
CA ASP A 9 -6.54 -19.46 2.04
C ASP A 9 -7.19 -18.45 1.08
N GLU A 10 -6.77 -18.47 -0.19
CA GLU A 10 -7.36 -17.64 -1.26
C GLU A 10 -8.89 -17.84 -1.36
N GLY A 11 -9.40 -19.00 -0.91
CA GLY A 11 -10.83 -19.27 -0.77
C GLY A 11 -11.54 -18.46 0.31
N ALA A 12 -10.82 -17.90 1.29
CA ALA A 12 -11.45 -17.08 2.35
C ALA A 12 -11.87 -15.69 1.87
N PHE A 13 -11.38 -15.23 0.73
CA PHE A 13 -11.78 -13.95 0.13
C PHE A 13 -13.11 -14.04 -0.64
N LEU A 14 -13.48 -15.21 -1.14
CA LEU A 14 -14.71 -15.40 -1.91
C LEU A 14 -15.98 -15.45 -1.03
N ASP A 15 -15.83 -15.70 0.28
CA ASP A 15 -16.92 -15.71 1.26
C ASP A 15 -17.01 -14.41 2.09
N ALA A 16 -16.29 -13.35 1.75
CA ALA A 16 -16.63 -12.03 2.27
C ALA A 16 -18.09 -11.77 1.86
N PRO A 17 -19.01 -11.51 2.80
CA PRO A 17 -20.38 -11.29 2.40
C PRO A 17 -20.33 -10.17 1.37
N SER A 18 -20.89 -10.43 0.19
CA SER A 18 -21.38 -9.40 -0.71
C SER A 18 -22.49 -8.62 0.03
N ALA A 19 -22.11 -8.03 1.16
CA ALA A 19 -23.00 -7.38 2.11
C ALA A 19 -23.26 -5.94 1.69
N ILE A 20 -22.91 -5.60 0.47
CA ILE A 20 -23.34 -4.37 -0.13
C ILE A 20 -24.30 -4.80 -1.22
N ASP A 21 -25.58 -4.68 -0.93
CA ASP A 21 -26.56 -4.50 -2.01
C ASP A 21 -26.21 -3.16 -2.67
N PRO A 22 -25.58 -3.17 -3.87
CA PRO A 22 -25.19 -1.93 -4.52
C PRO A 22 -26.39 -1.06 -4.88
N GLU A 23 -27.62 -1.59 -4.82
CA GLU A 23 -28.85 -0.86 -5.07
C GLU A 23 -29.46 -0.26 -3.80
N SER A 24 -28.94 -0.58 -2.61
CA SER A 24 -29.42 -0.01 -1.35
C SER A 24 -28.59 1.17 -0.90
N PRO A 25 -29.17 2.39 -0.79
CA PRO A 25 -28.49 3.52 -0.14
C PRO A 25 -28.05 3.19 1.30
N ALA A 26 -28.76 2.30 1.97
CA ALA A 26 -28.41 1.78 3.29
C ALA A 26 -27.18 0.86 3.28
N GLY A 27 -26.79 0.26 2.13
CA GLY A 27 -25.61 -0.56 2.00
C GLY A 27 -24.31 0.21 2.27
N TYR A 28 -24.25 1.45 1.86
CA TYR A 28 -23.12 2.33 2.14
C TYR A 28 -23.10 2.77 3.62
N THR A 29 -24.24 3.04 4.21
CA THR A 29 -24.38 3.44 5.61
C THR A 29 -24.01 2.31 6.58
N LEU A 30 -24.42 1.07 6.29
CA LEU A 30 -24.04 -0.11 7.10
C LEU A 30 -22.52 -0.38 7.13
N TYR A 31 -21.81 0.00 6.07
CA TYR A 31 -20.36 -0.12 6.06
C TYR A 31 -19.67 1.04 6.78
N ALA A 32 -20.31 2.18 6.83
CA ALA A 32 -19.81 3.37 7.47
C ALA A 32 -19.90 3.29 9.01
N ASP A 33 -20.97 2.67 9.55
CA ASP A 33 -21.13 2.42 11.00
C ASP A 33 -20.13 1.39 11.55
N ALA A 34 -19.50 0.61 10.67
CA ALA A 34 -18.46 -0.33 11.04
C ALA A 34 -17.27 -0.11 10.11
N LEU A 35 -16.47 0.92 10.40
CA LEU A 35 -15.21 1.13 9.71
C LEU A 35 -14.39 -0.16 9.70
N PHE A 36 -14.57 -0.99 10.73
CA PHE A 36 -13.84 -2.24 10.88
C PHE A 36 -14.71 -3.34 11.43
N ARG A 37 -14.92 -4.39 10.62
CA ARG A 37 -15.60 -5.61 11.01
C ARG A 37 -14.62 -6.78 11.01
N LYS A 38 -14.64 -7.56 12.09
CA LYS A 38 -13.85 -8.80 12.20
C LYS A 38 -14.73 -10.01 12.00
N LYS A 39 -14.37 -10.92 11.08
CA LYS A 39 -15.04 -12.22 10.93
C LYS A 39 -14.78 -13.08 12.16
N LYS A 40 -15.84 -13.62 12.74
CA LYS A 40 -15.80 -14.58 13.85
C LYS A 40 -16.56 -15.84 13.43
N LYS A 41 -16.36 -16.98 14.13
CA LYS A 41 -17.04 -18.26 13.84
C LYS A 41 -18.57 -18.16 13.73
N ARG A 42 -19.21 -17.13 14.31
CA ARG A 42 -20.66 -16.92 14.32
C ARG A 42 -21.10 -15.63 13.61
N GLY A 43 -20.34 -15.18 12.60
CA GLY A 43 -20.66 -13.97 11.84
C GLY A 43 -19.68 -12.82 12.07
N TRP A 44 -20.06 -11.64 11.60
CA TRP A 44 -19.24 -10.43 11.70
C TRP A 44 -19.46 -9.75 13.05
N ARG A 45 -18.38 -9.31 13.65
CA ARG A 45 -18.41 -8.44 14.84
C ARG A 45 -17.80 -7.09 14.46
N ILE A 46 -18.48 -6.02 14.82
CA ILE A 46 -17.89 -4.68 14.85
C ILE A 46 -16.70 -4.74 15.81
N VAL A 47 -15.55 -4.30 15.36
CA VAL A 47 -14.38 -4.14 16.20
C VAL A 47 -14.39 -2.69 16.66
N GLU A 48 -14.69 -2.49 17.92
CA GLU A 48 -14.39 -1.26 18.62
C GLU A 48 -12.86 -1.14 18.65
N SER A 49 -12.32 -0.52 17.65
CA SER A 49 -10.94 -0.09 17.67
C SER A 49 -10.99 1.42 17.68
N PRO A 50 -10.29 2.08 18.59
CA PRO A 50 -10.12 3.51 18.46
C PRO A 50 -9.51 3.75 17.10
N ASN A 51 -10.23 4.46 16.27
CA ASN A 51 -9.71 4.94 15.00
C ASN A 51 -8.43 5.72 15.30
N PRO A 52 -7.28 5.36 14.74
CA PRO A 52 -6.09 6.14 14.92
C PRO A 52 -6.31 7.50 14.24
N LEU A 53 -6.60 8.51 15.04
CA LEU A 53 -6.66 9.89 14.57
C LEU A 53 -5.23 10.41 14.48
N LEU A 54 -4.68 10.36 13.28
CA LEU A 54 -3.33 10.76 13.02
C LEU A 54 -3.25 12.28 12.79
N GLU A 55 -2.20 12.91 13.30
CA GLU A 55 -2.02 14.37 13.31
C GLU A 55 -1.68 14.93 11.92
N CYS A 56 -1.29 14.08 10.98
CA CYS A 56 -0.91 14.49 9.63
C CYS A 56 -1.38 13.48 8.58
N PRO A 57 -1.38 13.84 7.29
CA PRO A 57 -1.61 12.89 6.20
C PRO A 57 -0.61 11.75 6.22
N ILE A 58 -1.06 10.60 5.73
CA ILE A 58 -0.24 9.40 5.52
C ILE A 58 -0.38 8.87 4.10
N ALA A 59 0.53 8.00 3.72
CA ALA A 59 0.59 7.37 2.40
C ALA A 59 0.46 5.86 2.50
N ASP A 60 -0.28 5.26 1.58
CA ASP A 60 -0.19 3.83 1.28
C ASP A 60 0.70 3.66 0.03
N THR A 61 1.92 3.16 0.22
CA THR A 61 2.89 3.07 -0.87
C THR A 61 2.76 1.80 -1.72
N HIS A 62 1.81 0.89 -1.36
CA HIS A 62 1.61 -0.34 -2.11
C HIS A 62 0.21 -0.93 -1.89
N ALA A 63 -0.64 -0.84 -2.92
CA ALA A 63 -2.01 -1.34 -2.87
C ALA A 63 -2.49 -1.87 -4.23
N HIS A 64 -3.01 -3.10 -4.28
CA HIS A 64 -3.62 -3.70 -5.48
C HIS A 64 -5.10 -3.30 -5.57
N LEU A 65 -5.38 -2.07 -5.97
CA LEU A 65 -6.74 -1.50 -5.97
C LEU A 65 -7.72 -2.33 -6.79
N HIS A 66 -7.29 -2.87 -7.94
CA HIS A 66 -8.14 -3.68 -8.83
C HIS A 66 -8.64 -4.98 -8.20
N MET A 67 -7.98 -5.44 -7.14
CA MET A 67 -8.35 -6.67 -6.41
C MET A 67 -9.33 -6.42 -5.26
N LEU A 68 -9.63 -5.16 -4.93
CA LEU A 68 -10.55 -4.82 -3.84
C LEU A 68 -12.01 -5.05 -4.24
N THR A 69 -12.81 -5.52 -3.30
CA THR A 69 -14.25 -5.71 -3.49
C THR A 69 -14.98 -4.40 -3.81
N ASN A 70 -14.55 -3.26 -3.24
CA ASN A 70 -15.17 -1.95 -3.47
C ASN A 70 -14.13 -0.82 -3.38
N VAL A 71 -13.51 -0.50 -4.51
CA VAL A 71 -12.49 0.55 -4.59
C VAL A 71 -13.05 1.94 -4.22
N PRO A 72 -14.20 2.41 -4.75
CA PRO A 72 -14.74 3.72 -4.38
C PRO A 72 -14.97 3.90 -2.87
N LEU A 73 -15.49 2.86 -2.21
CA LEU A 73 -15.70 2.90 -0.77
C LEU A 73 -14.38 2.97 0.00
N SER A 74 -13.38 2.20 -0.41
CA SER A 74 -12.05 2.26 0.18
C SER A 74 -11.43 3.65 0.03
N LEU A 75 -11.50 4.27 -1.16
CA LEU A 75 -10.99 5.61 -1.39
C LEU A 75 -11.70 6.67 -0.53
N ALA A 76 -13.02 6.56 -0.35
CA ALA A 76 -13.78 7.47 0.51
C ALA A 76 -13.38 7.29 1.99
N ARG A 77 -13.12 6.06 2.44
CA ARG A 77 -12.61 5.77 3.78
C ARG A 77 -11.20 6.28 3.98
N CYS A 78 -10.32 6.12 2.99
CA CYS A 78 -8.99 6.71 3.01
C CYS A 78 -9.05 8.20 3.27
N ALA A 79 -9.93 8.93 2.55
CA ALA A 79 -10.13 10.34 2.75
C ALA A 79 -10.56 10.66 4.19
N ALA A 80 -11.49 9.87 4.75
CA ALA A 80 -11.96 10.02 6.13
C ALA A 80 -10.88 9.69 7.18
N GLN A 81 -9.91 8.84 6.84
CA GLN A 81 -8.80 8.41 7.70
C GLN A 81 -7.49 9.17 7.49
N ASN A 82 -7.53 10.23 6.69
CA ASN A 82 -6.34 11.04 6.37
C ASN A 82 -5.25 10.29 5.57
N VAL A 83 -5.62 9.22 4.86
CA VAL A 83 -4.77 8.59 3.85
C VAL A 83 -4.89 9.41 2.57
N ASN A 84 -3.88 10.21 2.25
CA ASN A 84 -3.98 11.22 1.18
C ASN A 84 -3.20 10.84 -0.09
N PHE A 85 -2.43 9.76 -0.03
CA PHE A 85 -1.66 9.24 -1.16
C PHE A 85 -1.75 7.72 -1.21
N ILE A 86 -1.90 7.16 -2.42
CA ILE A 86 -1.89 5.73 -2.68
C ILE A 86 -1.04 5.46 -3.93
N CYS A 87 -0.11 4.51 -3.83
CA CYS A 87 0.55 3.91 -4.99
C CYS A 87 -0.20 2.63 -5.36
N ALA A 88 -0.95 2.69 -6.45
CA ALA A 88 -1.67 1.54 -7.00
C ALA A 88 -0.74 0.67 -7.84
N ILE A 89 -0.72 -0.63 -7.57
CA ILE A 89 0.12 -1.60 -8.27
C ILE A 89 -0.64 -2.23 -9.43
N THR A 90 0.03 -2.43 -10.55
CA THR A 90 -0.54 -3.09 -11.74
C THR A 90 0.52 -3.94 -12.44
N ASP A 91 0.10 -5.09 -12.96
CA ASP A 91 0.91 -5.99 -13.78
C ASP A 91 0.28 -6.14 -15.17
N PRO A 92 0.94 -5.68 -16.25
CA PRO A 92 0.38 -5.77 -17.61
C PRO A 92 0.10 -7.19 -18.08
N SER A 93 0.66 -8.21 -17.39
CA SER A 93 0.43 -9.62 -17.69
C SER A 93 -0.80 -10.21 -16.99
N GLU A 94 -1.31 -9.56 -15.94
CA GLU A 94 -2.38 -10.07 -15.09
C GLU A 94 -3.65 -9.20 -15.20
N ASP A 95 -3.57 -7.93 -14.83
CA ASP A 95 -4.70 -7.02 -14.78
C ASP A 95 -4.81 -6.09 -16.00
N GLY A 96 -3.80 -6.11 -16.88
CA GLY A 96 -3.79 -5.34 -18.12
C GLY A 96 -3.86 -3.84 -17.86
N SER A 97 -4.95 -3.18 -18.30
CA SER A 97 -5.18 -1.73 -18.17
C SER A 97 -6.25 -1.37 -17.15
N VAL A 98 -6.75 -2.33 -16.34
CA VAL A 98 -7.92 -2.13 -15.45
C VAL A 98 -7.76 -0.92 -14.55
N VAL A 99 -6.58 -0.74 -13.92
CA VAL A 99 -6.32 0.41 -13.04
C VAL A 99 -6.38 1.71 -13.84
N PHE A 100 -5.74 1.75 -15.01
CA PHE A 100 -5.70 2.95 -15.86
C PHE A 100 -7.08 3.37 -16.34
N ASP A 101 -7.91 2.41 -16.75
CA ASP A 101 -9.23 2.64 -17.33
C ASP A 101 -10.29 2.98 -16.29
N SER A 102 -10.14 2.47 -15.06
CA SER A 102 -11.15 2.58 -14.01
C SER A 102 -10.92 3.74 -13.04
N LEU A 103 -9.71 4.29 -13.00
CA LEU A 103 -9.30 5.22 -11.94
C LEU A 103 -10.22 6.44 -11.80
N ASP A 104 -10.60 7.07 -12.92
CA ASP A 104 -11.46 8.26 -12.90
C ASP A 104 -12.88 7.93 -12.46
N ALA A 105 -13.42 6.77 -12.85
CA ALA A 105 -14.72 6.28 -12.42
C ALA A 105 -14.71 5.98 -10.92
N TRP A 106 -13.68 5.30 -10.41
CA TRP A 106 -13.53 5.03 -8.98
C TRP A 106 -13.46 6.31 -8.15
N ARG A 107 -12.68 7.29 -8.60
CA ARG A 107 -12.54 8.59 -7.91
C ARG A 107 -13.85 9.38 -7.92
N SER A 108 -14.56 9.40 -9.04
CA SER A 108 -15.83 10.09 -9.18
C SER A 108 -16.89 9.51 -8.24
N GLU A 109 -16.98 8.17 -8.19
CA GLU A 109 -17.90 7.49 -7.30
C GLU A 109 -17.51 7.68 -5.82
N ALA A 110 -16.22 7.60 -5.50
CA ALA A 110 -15.72 7.87 -4.16
C ALA A 110 -16.08 9.28 -3.68
N LEU A 111 -15.94 10.29 -4.55
CA LEU A 111 -16.36 11.67 -4.24
C LEU A 111 -17.86 11.76 -3.99
N ARG A 112 -18.68 11.02 -4.74
CA ARG A 112 -20.14 11.02 -4.58
C ARG A 112 -20.56 10.47 -3.23
N ILE A 113 -19.92 9.41 -2.74
CA ILE A 113 -20.27 8.74 -1.47
C ILE A 113 -19.53 9.33 -0.25
N LEU A 114 -18.51 10.14 -0.46
CA LEU A 114 -17.65 10.68 0.61
C LEU A 114 -18.43 11.38 1.73
N PRO A 115 -19.45 12.21 1.47
CA PRO A 115 -20.20 12.88 2.53
C PRO A 115 -20.86 11.90 3.50
N ASP A 116 -21.44 10.81 2.99
CA ASP A 116 -22.10 9.79 3.79
C ASP A 116 -21.09 8.97 4.62
N VAL A 117 -20.00 8.55 3.96
CA VAL A 117 -18.89 7.83 4.62
C VAL A 117 -18.27 8.68 5.73
N PHE A 118 -18.05 9.98 5.46
CA PHE A 118 -17.49 10.90 6.44
C PHE A 118 -18.42 11.13 7.63
N SER A 119 -19.72 11.33 7.39
CA SER A 119 -20.71 11.54 8.43
C SER A 119 -20.82 10.34 9.37
N ALA A 120 -20.84 9.15 8.81
CA ALA A 120 -20.93 7.92 9.60
C ALA A 120 -19.62 7.63 10.36
N THR A 121 -18.46 7.90 9.76
CA THR A 121 -17.17 7.83 10.45
C THR A 121 -17.15 8.76 11.65
N ARG A 122 -17.65 9.98 11.48
CA ARG A 122 -17.73 10.98 12.56
C ARG A 122 -18.67 10.54 13.67
N ALA A 123 -19.85 10.03 13.35
CA ALA A 123 -20.81 9.54 14.35
C ALA A 123 -20.22 8.40 15.19
N SER A 124 -19.51 7.46 14.55
CA SER A 124 -18.83 6.37 15.25
C SER A 124 -17.71 6.88 16.19
N LEU A 125 -16.99 7.90 15.79
CA LEU A 125 -15.93 8.51 16.60
C LEU A 125 -16.50 9.33 17.77
N ASP A 126 -17.58 10.05 17.57
CA ASP A 126 -18.23 10.82 18.62
C ASP A 126 -18.84 9.87 19.68
N ALA A 127 -19.45 8.75 19.25
CA ALA A 127 -19.92 7.71 20.17
C ALA A 127 -18.78 7.09 20.99
N ALA A 128 -17.64 6.78 20.37
CA ALA A 128 -16.46 6.25 21.06
C ALA A 128 -15.86 7.25 22.06
N ARG A 129 -16.00 8.57 21.81
CA ARG A 129 -15.56 9.62 22.74
C ARG A 129 -16.45 9.74 23.96
N GLU A 130 -17.77 9.58 23.80
CA GLU A 130 -18.71 9.63 24.91
C GLU A 130 -18.53 8.45 25.89
N GLU A 131 -18.05 7.31 25.39
CA GLU A 131 -17.76 6.10 26.18
C GLU A 131 -16.37 6.09 26.81
N SER A 132 -15.46 7.01 26.40
CA SER A 132 -14.08 7.04 26.90
C SER A 132 -13.97 7.83 28.20
N GLU A 133 -13.33 7.26 29.23
CA GLU A 133 -13.02 7.94 30.51
C GLU A 133 -11.92 9.03 30.35
N PHE A 134 -11.41 9.27 29.16
CA PHE A 134 -10.37 10.26 28.87
C PHE A 134 -10.94 11.42 28.04
N PRO A 135 -11.30 12.56 28.67
CA PRO A 135 -11.59 13.77 27.92
C PRO A 135 -10.30 14.29 27.30
N SER A 136 -10.07 13.97 26.05
CA SER A 136 -8.94 14.58 25.33
C SER A 136 -9.31 16.02 24.95
N ASP A 137 -8.76 17.00 25.67
CA ASP A 137 -8.74 18.42 25.27
C ASP A 137 -7.99 18.67 23.93
N GLN A 138 -7.39 17.62 23.39
CA GLN A 138 -6.87 17.60 22.03
C GLN A 138 -7.98 17.09 21.10
N ALA A 139 -9.02 17.91 20.95
CA ALA A 139 -9.94 17.77 19.83
C ALA A 139 -9.10 17.92 18.55
N LEU A 140 -8.69 16.78 18.00
CA LEU A 140 -8.26 16.76 16.60
C LEU A 140 -9.38 17.43 15.82
N SER A 141 -9.08 18.60 15.30
CA SER A 141 -10.00 19.31 14.44
C SER A 141 -10.18 18.42 13.22
N PHE A 142 -11.24 17.61 13.22
CA PHE A 142 -11.71 17.01 11.98
C PHE A 142 -11.85 18.15 10.99
N ARG A 143 -11.12 18.05 9.91
CA ARG A 143 -11.28 18.96 8.80
C ARG A 143 -12.77 18.98 8.45
N CYS A 144 -13.29 20.14 8.08
CA CYS A 144 -14.60 20.21 7.49
C CYS A 144 -14.66 19.19 6.32
N PRO A 145 -15.78 18.52 6.05
CA PRO A 145 -15.92 17.68 4.86
C PRO A 145 -15.50 18.37 3.56
N CYS A 146 -15.60 19.70 3.51
CA CYS A 146 -15.13 20.52 2.38
C CYS A 146 -13.60 20.53 2.21
N ASP A 147 -12.84 20.20 3.24
CA ASP A 147 -11.36 20.14 3.21
C ASP A 147 -10.82 18.74 3.01
N VAL A 148 -11.70 17.72 2.96
CA VAL A 148 -11.34 16.32 2.75
C VAL A 148 -11.35 16.02 1.27
N SER A 149 -10.27 15.46 0.77
CA SER A 149 -10.12 15.07 -0.63
C SER A 149 -9.87 13.58 -0.75
N ILE A 150 -10.36 12.98 -1.84
CA ILE A 150 -9.99 11.62 -2.22
C ILE A 150 -8.47 11.56 -2.40
N PRO A 151 -7.81 10.46 -1.97
CA PRO A 151 -6.37 10.32 -2.09
C PRO A 151 -5.86 10.61 -3.49
N ARG A 152 -4.69 11.23 -3.57
CA ARG A 152 -3.93 11.26 -4.81
C ARG A 152 -3.44 9.84 -5.11
N ILE A 153 -3.73 9.35 -6.32
CA ILE A 153 -3.35 8.01 -6.72
C ILE A 153 -2.31 8.10 -7.83
N ARG A 154 -1.20 7.42 -7.62
CA ARG A 154 -0.18 7.18 -8.63
C ARG A 154 -0.11 5.67 -8.90
N ILE A 155 0.51 5.27 -9.99
CA ILE A 155 0.55 3.89 -10.44
C ILE A 155 2.01 3.43 -10.46
N ALA A 156 2.27 2.23 -9.95
CA ALA A 156 3.49 1.50 -10.24
C ALA A 156 3.14 0.35 -11.18
N SER A 157 3.88 0.19 -12.27
CA SER A 157 3.65 -0.85 -13.27
C SER A 157 4.90 -1.67 -13.49
N GLY A 158 4.76 -3.00 -13.42
CA GLY A 158 5.85 -3.95 -13.62
C GLY A 158 5.33 -5.37 -13.76
N VAL A 159 6.17 -6.28 -14.27
CA VAL A 159 5.83 -7.71 -14.32
C VAL A 159 6.36 -8.38 -13.08
N HIS A 160 5.42 -8.84 -12.25
CA HIS A 160 5.69 -9.52 -10.99
C HIS A 160 6.47 -10.83 -11.19
N PRO A 161 7.35 -11.26 -10.29
CA PRO A 161 8.14 -12.49 -10.43
C PRO A 161 7.28 -13.75 -10.66
N HIS A 162 6.06 -13.80 -10.13
CA HIS A 162 5.13 -14.92 -10.41
C HIS A 162 4.80 -15.05 -11.90
N ASN A 163 4.76 -13.94 -12.61
CA ASN A 163 4.37 -13.83 -14.01
C ASN A 163 5.59 -13.73 -14.96
N ALA A 164 6.81 -13.82 -14.45
CA ALA A 164 8.03 -13.68 -15.26
C ALA A 164 8.07 -14.61 -16.49
N LYS A 165 7.45 -15.80 -16.39
CA LYS A 165 7.33 -16.76 -17.51
C LYS A 165 6.49 -16.24 -18.68
N ALA A 166 5.70 -15.19 -18.49
CA ALA A 166 4.92 -14.54 -19.55
C ALA A 166 5.70 -13.42 -20.28
N TRP A 167 6.95 -13.18 -19.86
CA TRP A 167 7.77 -12.14 -20.44
C TRP A 167 8.20 -12.48 -21.88
N ASP A 168 7.89 -11.62 -22.80
CA ASP A 168 8.34 -11.62 -24.18
C ASP A 168 8.42 -10.19 -24.73
N ALA A 169 8.70 -10.04 -26.03
CA ALA A 169 8.83 -8.73 -26.66
C ALA A 169 7.48 -7.96 -26.68
N GLU A 170 6.35 -8.64 -26.77
CA GLU A 170 5.02 -8.01 -26.72
C GLU A 170 4.72 -7.52 -25.31
N MET A 171 5.06 -8.31 -24.29
CA MET A 171 4.90 -7.93 -22.90
C MET A 171 5.76 -6.73 -22.55
N GLU A 172 7.02 -6.71 -22.96
CA GLU A 172 7.89 -5.54 -22.78
C GLU A 172 7.29 -4.29 -23.45
N GLN A 173 6.73 -4.43 -24.64
CA GLN A 173 6.10 -3.31 -25.33
C GLN A 173 4.86 -2.79 -24.58
N LYS A 174 4.01 -3.69 -24.04
CA LYS A 174 2.88 -3.32 -23.20
C LYS A 174 3.33 -2.58 -21.94
N LEU A 175 4.34 -3.10 -21.24
CA LEU A 175 4.91 -2.44 -20.07
C LEU A 175 5.45 -1.06 -20.43
N ARG A 176 6.20 -0.92 -21.50
CA ARG A 176 6.72 0.39 -21.97
C ARG A 176 5.61 1.39 -22.26
N ALA A 177 4.49 0.95 -22.84
CA ALA A 177 3.33 1.80 -23.08
C ALA A 177 2.72 2.29 -21.75
N GLN A 178 2.61 1.41 -20.76
CA GLN A 178 2.14 1.81 -19.43
C GLN A 178 3.11 2.75 -18.72
N LEU A 179 4.42 2.48 -18.77
CA LEU A 179 5.45 3.34 -18.17
C LEU A 179 5.49 4.75 -18.78
N ALA A 180 5.02 4.93 -20.02
CA ALA A 180 4.93 6.23 -20.67
C ALA A 180 3.76 7.08 -20.15
N ASP A 181 2.77 6.48 -19.51
CA ASP A 181 1.64 7.22 -18.90
C ASP A 181 2.15 8.12 -17.76
N PRO A 182 1.81 9.43 -17.76
CA PRO A 182 2.27 10.35 -16.73
C PRO A 182 1.75 10.04 -15.32
N ARG A 183 0.73 9.18 -15.18
CA ARG A 183 0.24 8.70 -13.89
C ARG A 183 1.17 7.67 -13.27
N VAL A 184 2.02 7.02 -14.06
CA VAL A 184 2.99 6.04 -13.56
C VAL A 184 4.15 6.76 -12.89
N CYS A 185 4.44 6.36 -11.66
CA CYS A 185 5.46 6.95 -10.80
C CYS A 185 6.64 6.03 -10.50
N ALA A 186 6.49 4.73 -10.73
CA ALA A 186 7.51 3.73 -10.46
C ALA A 186 7.40 2.52 -11.42
N LEU A 187 8.49 1.84 -11.63
CA LEU A 187 8.55 0.53 -12.24
C LEU A 187 8.46 -0.52 -11.12
N GLY A 188 7.35 -1.23 -11.08
CA GLY A 188 7.03 -2.18 -10.01
C GLY A 188 5.57 -2.65 -10.04
N GLU A 189 5.31 -3.75 -9.46
CA GLU A 189 6.12 -4.57 -8.56
C GLU A 189 7.01 -5.53 -9.34
N VAL A 190 8.31 -5.57 -9.06
CA VAL A 190 9.28 -6.39 -9.77
C VAL A 190 10.26 -7.04 -8.79
N GLY A 191 10.88 -8.14 -9.16
CA GLY A 191 11.86 -8.77 -8.30
C GLY A 191 11.87 -10.28 -8.37
N LEU A 192 12.00 -10.93 -7.19
CA LEU A 192 12.17 -12.38 -7.07
C LEU A 192 11.30 -12.96 -5.94
N ASP A 193 10.64 -14.09 -6.22
CA ASP A 193 9.88 -14.87 -5.24
C ASP A 193 10.28 -16.35 -5.31
N TYR A 194 11.04 -16.79 -4.32
CA TYR A 194 11.47 -18.19 -4.18
C TYR A 194 10.60 -18.96 -3.19
N HIS A 195 9.59 -18.32 -2.62
CA HIS A 195 8.63 -18.97 -1.75
C HIS A 195 7.53 -19.68 -2.53
N TYR A 196 6.88 -18.98 -3.45
CA TYR A 196 5.84 -19.55 -4.30
C TYR A 196 6.41 -20.20 -5.55
N ASP A 197 7.53 -19.69 -6.09
CA ASP A 197 8.27 -20.27 -7.22
C ASP A 197 7.39 -20.48 -8.48
N LEU A 198 6.44 -19.58 -8.76
CA LEU A 198 5.44 -19.72 -9.83
C LEU A 198 6.00 -19.51 -11.25
N SER A 199 7.18 -18.92 -11.36
CA SER A 199 8.00 -18.89 -12.57
C SER A 199 9.38 -19.47 -12.26
N PRO A 200 10.08 -20.12 -13.21
CA PRO A 200 11.44 -20.60 -13.00
C PRO A 200 12.37 -19.48 -12.51
N ARG A 201 13.25 -19.77 -11.54
CA ARG A 201 14.10 -18.75 -10.89
C ARG A 201 15.07 -18.07 -11.84
N ASP A 202 15.59 -18.78 -12.81
CA ASP A 202 16.42 -18.23 -13.88
C ASP A 202 15.63 -17.21 -14.72
N VAL A 203 14.40 -17.53 -15.09
CA VAL A 203 13.50 -16.62 -15.81
C VAL A 203 13.16 -15.39 -14.94
N GLN A 204 12.86 -15.59 -13.64
CA GLN A 204 12.63 -14.47 -12.73
C GLN A 204 13.85 -13.52 -12.71
N LYS A 205 15.07 -14.06 -12.62
CA LYS A 205 16.31 -13.27 -12.61
C LYS A 205 16.50 -12.50 -13.91
N ASP A 206 16.29 -13.14 -15.06
CA ASP A 206 16.46 -12.51 -16.37
C ASP A 206 15.46 -11.37 -16.57
N VAL A 207 14.18 -11.58 -16.20
CA VAL A 207 13.12 -10.57 -16.26
C VAL A 207 13.38 -9.43 -15.29
N PHE A 208 13.87 -9.73 -14.09
CA PHE A 208 14.23 -8.70 -13.11
C PHE A 208 15.38 -7.82 -13.63
N ARG A 209 16.45 -8.42 -14.18
CA ARG A 209 17.54 -7.67 -14.84
C ARG A 209 17.01 -6.75 -15.93
N ARG A 210 16.12 -7.28 -16.77
CA ARG A 210 15.53 -6.49 -17.86
C ARG A 210 14.73 -5.30 -17.33
N GLN A 211 13.98 -5.48 -16.26
CA GLN A 211 13.20 -4.41 -15.66
C GLN A 211 14.07 -3.38 -14.91
N ILE A 212 15.21 -3.76 -14.33
CA ILE A 212 16.21 -2.81 -13.82
C ILE A 212 16.74 -1.93 -14.96
N GLN A 213 17.06 -2.52 -16.12
CA GLN A 213 17.51 -1.76 -17.30
C GLN A 213 16.43 -0.77 -17.77
N LEU A 214 15.14 -1.17 -17.73
CA LEU A 214 14.02 -0.26 -18.02
C LEU A 214 13.93 0.87 -17.00
N ALA A 215 14.18 0.62 -15.72
CA ALA A 215 14.21 1.67 -14.70
C ALA A 215 15.32 2.70 -14.98
N HIS A 216 16.50 2.25 -15.38
CA HIS A 216 17.58 3.15 -15.81
C HIS A 216 17.19 3.97 -17.06
N GLU A 217 16.56 3.33 -18.06
CA GLU A 217 16.13 3.99 -19.29
C GLU A 217 15.04 5.04 -19.03
N THR A 218 14.04 4.68 -18.23
CA THR A 218 12.87 5.54 -17.97
C THR A 218 13.11 6.61 -16.91
N GLY A 219 14.13 6.41 -16.07
CA GLY A 219 14.38 7.27 -14.90
C GLY A 219 13.36 7.13 -13.79
N LEU A 220 12.61 6.02 -13.76
CA LEU A 220 11.64 5.70 -12.71
C LEU A 220 12.31 4.95 -11.55
N PRO A 221 11.85 5.15 -10.31
CA PRO A 221 12.28 4.33 -9.18
C PRO A 221 11.74 2.89 -9.31
N LEU A 222 12.37 1.94 -8.60
CA LEU A 222 11.92 0.57 -8.51
C LEU A 222 11.07 0.34 -7.25
N VAL A 223 10.00 -0.44 -7.39
CA VAL A 223 9.27 -1.07 -6.26
C VAL A 223 9.55 -2.56 -6.30
N LEU A 224 10.25 -3.06 -5.28
CA LEU A 224 10.81 -4.41 -5.24
C LEU A 224 9.98 -5.37 -4.42
N HIS A 225 9.65 -6.50 -5.04
CA HIS A 225 9.18 -7.73 -4.39
C HIS A 225 10.37 -8.66 -4.11
N MET A 226 10.67 -8.92 -2.86
CA MET A 226 11.74 -9.86 -2.47
C MET A 226 11.22 -10.85 -1.44
N ARG A 227 11.05 -12.10 -1.83
CA ARG A 227 10.57 -13.14 -0.92
C ARG A 227 11.45 -14.39 -0.98
N ASP A 228 12.12 -14.70 0.14
CA ASP A 228 13.14 -15.76 0.25
C ASP A 228 14.25 -15.65 -0.82
N ALA A 229 14.51 -14.42 -1.35
CA ALA A 229 15.36 -14.16 -2.52
C ALA A 229 16.26 -12.92 -2.38
N HIS A 230 16.38 -12.35 -1.17
CA HIS A 230 17.08 -11.10 -0.92
C HIS A 230 18.56 -11.14 -1.35
N GLU A 231 19.25 -12.30 -1.20
CA GLU A 231 20.66 -12.44 -1.60
C GLU A 231 20.83 -12.27 -3.11
N ASP A 232 20.05 -13.02 -3.89
CA ASP A 232 20.10 -12.95 -5.35
C ASP A 232 19.61 -11.58 -5.87
N GLY A 233 18.53 -11.04 -5.27
CA GLY A 233 18.01 -9.73 -5.65
C GLY A 233 19.01 -8.60 -5.43
N PHE A 234 19.70 -8.63 -4.28
CA PHE A 234 20.74 -7.66 -3.98
C PHE A 234 21.94 -7.80 -4.92
N ALA A 235 22.40 -9.03 -5.19
CA ALA A 235 23.50 -9.29 -6.11
C ALA A 235 23.19 -8.80 -7.53
N ILE A 236 21.97 -9.00 -8.02
CA ILE A 236 21.53 -8.52 -9.33
C ILE A 236 21.56 -7.00 -9.39
N LEU A 237 21.09 -6.30 -8.35
CA LEU A 237 21.17 -4.83 -8.30
C LEU A 237 22.61 -4.30 -8.22
N GLU A 238 23.52 -5.04 -7.58
CA GLU A 238 24.94 -4.70 -7.61
C GLU A 238 25.56 -4.86 -9.02
N GLU A 239 25.13 -5.86 -9.77
CA GLU A 239 25.61 -6.12 -11.13
C GLU A 239 25.02 -5.15 -12.16
N GLU A 240 23.70 -4.91 -12.13
CA GLU A 240 23.00 -4.04 -13.10
C GLU A 240 23.07 -2.55 -12.74
N GLY A 241 23.45 -2.24 -11.50
CA GLY A 241 23.47 -0.88 -10.96
C GLY A 241 22.17 -0.48 -10.28
N TRP A 242 22.31 0.35 -9.24
CA TRP A 242 21.21 0.87 -8.47
C TRP A 242 20.53 2.04 -9.21
N PRO A 243 19.22 2.03 -9.48
CA PRO A 243 18.53 3.14 -10.11
C PRO A 243 18.66 4.44 -9.30
N ALA A 244 19.13 5.50 -9.94
CA ALA A 244 19.33 6.79 -9.30
C ALA A 244 18.04 7.45 -8.80
N ALA A 245 16.89 7.04 -9.35
CA ALA A 245 15.57 7.52 -8.94
C ALA A 245 15.13 6.99 -7.58
N GLY A 246 15.79 5.94 -7.07
CA GLY A 246 15.50 5.30 -5.79
C GLY A 246 14.94 3.88 -5.93
N VAL A 247 14.97 3.17 -4.82
CA VAL A 247 14.50 1.79 -4.71
C VAL A 247 13.66 1.67 -3.45
N LEU A 248 12.46 1.14 -3.58
CA LEU A 248 11.55 0.80 -2.48
C LEU A 248 11.54 -0.71 -2.31
N LEU A 249 12.01 -1.19 -1.16
CA LEU A 249 11.78 -2.56 -0.72
C LEU A 249 10.40 -2.61 -0.08
N HIS A 250 9.42 -3.09 -0.83
CA HIS A 250 8.05 -3.24 -0.34
C HIS A 250 7.93 -4.48 0.54
N CYS A 251 6.93 -4.49 1.40
CA CYS A 251 6.56 -5.61 2.28
C CYS A 251 7.77 -6.23 3.02
N CYS A 252 8.54 -5.37 3.69
CA CYS A 252 9.75 -5.82 4.39
C CYS A 252 9.49 -7.06 5.23
N SER A 253 10.26 -8.13 4.94
CA SER A 253 10.11 -9.44 5.56
C SER A 253 11.39 -9.94 6.23
N VAL A 254 12.42 -9.10 6.32
CA VAL A 254 13.74 -9.46 6.86
C VAL A 254 14.03 -8.78 8.18
N GLY A 255 14.90 -9.41 8.97
CA GLY A 255 15.39 -8.85 10.22
C GLY A 255 16.45 -7.75 10.00
N PRO A 256 16.85 -7.06 11.10
CA PRO A 256 17.69 -5.88 11.03
C PRO A 256 19.07 -6.13 10.40
N ASP A 257 19.68 -7.30 10.64
CA ASP A 257 21.01 -7.61 10.10
C ASP A 257 21.01 -7.70 8.57
N GLU A 258 19.98 -8.31 7.99
CA GLU A 258 19.84 -8.40 6.54
C GLU A 258 19.35 -7.07 5.93
N LEU A 259 18.48 -6.35 6.64
CA LEU A 259 17.98 -5.07 6.17
C LEU A 259 19.08 -4.00 6.07
N GLN A 260 20.10 -4.03 6.95
CA GLN A 260 21.14 -3.01 7.01
C GLN A 260 21.80 -2.78 5.65
N ARG A 261 22.11 -3.83 4.90
CA ARG A 261 22.75 -3.70 3.59
C ARG A 261 21.89 -2.95 2.55
N TRP A 262 20.55 -3.09 2.64
CA TRP A 262 19.62 -2.35 1.80
C TRP A 262 19.56 -0.88 2.18
N LEU A 263 19.57 -0.59 3.48
CA LEU A 263 19.63 0.77 4.00
C LEU A 263 20.94 1.47 3.64
N ASP A 264 22.06 0.75 3.64
CA ASP A 264 23.38 1.28 3.22
C ASP A 264 23.40 1.69 1.74
N LYS A 265 22.50 1.16 0.93
CA LYS A 265 22.28 1.55 -0.48
C LYS A 265 21.26 2.68 -0.63
N GLY A 266 20.69 3.19 0.46
CA GLY A 266 19.69 4.25 0.45
C GLY A 266 18.30 3.78 0.02
N CYS A 267 17.99 2.48 0.19
CA CYS A 267 16.66 1.95 -0.09
C CYS A 267 15.63 2.52 0.88
N PHE A 268 14.47 2.88 0.35
CA PHE A 268 13.26 3.06 1.14
C PHE A 268 12.69 1.69 1.50
N VAL A 269 12.07 1.61 2.67
CA VAL A 269 11.55 0.34 3.19
C VAL A 269 10.13 0.53 3.67
N ALA A 270 9.17 -0.19 3.07
CA ALA A 270 7.78 -0.14 3.48
C ALA A 270 7.44 -1.30 4.41
N PHE A 271 6.66 -0.98 5.43
CA PHE A 271 6.11 -1.93 6.37
C PHE A 271 4.59 -1.90 6.30
N GLY A 272 4.00 -3.07 6.09
CA GLY A 272 2.57 -3.30 6.07
C GLY A 272 2.03 -3.94 7.35
N GLY A 273 0.83 -4.50 7.28
CA GLY A 273 0.12 -5.11 8.40
C GLY A 273 0.92 -6.17 9.18
N ALA A 274 1.87 -6.83 8.53
CA ALA A 274 2.72 -7.85 9.15
C ALA A 274 3.51 -7.36 10.37
N VAL A 275 3.90 -6.09 10.42
CA VAL A 275 4.63 -5.51 11.57
C VAL A 275 3.82 -5.58 12.87
N THR A 276 2.48 -5.62 12.76
CA THR A 276 1.55 -5.69 13.91
C THR A 276 1.33 -7.11 14.45
N PHE A 277 1.86 -8.14 13.76
CA PHE A 277 1.61 -9.54 14.15
C PHE A 277 2.43 -9.94 15.38
N SER A 278 1.89 -10.85 16.18
CA SER A 278 2.49 -11.22 17.48
C SER A 278 3.92 -11.80 17.38
N ARG A 279 4.26 -12.41 16.24
CA ARG A 279 5.56 -13.06 16.01
C ARG A 279 6.50 -12.28 15.10
N SER A 280 6.28 -10.98 14.94
CA SER A 280 7.04 -10.11 14.04
C SER A 280 8.05 -9.22 14.77
N ASP A 281 8.74 -9.77 15.78
CA ASP A 281 9.74 -9.01 16.56
C ASP A 281 10.89 -8.52 15.68
N ASP A 282 11.34 -9.35 14.73
CA ASP A 282 12.40 -8.99 13.79
C ASP A 282 11.96 -7.83 12.87
N LEU A 283 10.70 -7.83 12.41
CA LEU A 283 10.18 -6.73 11.59
C LEU A 283 10.07 -5.43 12.40
N ARG A 284 9.69 -5.52 13.67
CA ARG A 284 9.67 -4.35 14.57
C ARG A 284 11.07 -3.80 14.80
N ALA A 285 12.07 -4.68 14.97
CA ALA A 285 13.47 -4.27 15.08
C ALA A 285 13.96 -3.61 13.77
N SER A 286 13.59 -4.15 12.61
CA SER A 286 13.86 -3.56 11.30
C SER A 286 13.22 -2.19 11.13
N ALA A 287 11.95 -2.03 11.53
CA ALA A 287 11.26 -0.75 11.49
C ALA A 287 11.86 0.28 12.47
N ALA A 288 12.34 -0.16 13.63
CA ALA A 288 13.05 0.69 14.59
C ALA A 288 14.41 1.16 14.07
N LEU A 289 15.10 0.31 13.30
CA LEU A 289 16.40 0.60 12.68
C LEU A 289 16.30 1.60 11.53
N THR A 290 15.23 1.51 10.71
CA THR A 290 15.04 2.33 9.51
C THR A 290 14.88 3.80 9.90
N SER A 291 15.65 4.71 9.29
CA SER A 291 15.49 6.15 9.51
C SER A 291 14.13 6.65 9.04
N ALA A 292 13.60 7.70 9.65
CA ALA A 292 12.22 8.16 9.38
C ALA A 292 12.01 8.60 7.93
N ASP A 293 13.06 9.11 7.28
CA ASP A 293 13.07 9.56 5.89
C ASP A 293 13.22 8.43 4.86
N HIS A 294 13.41 7.19 5.31
CA HIS A 294 13.42 5.97 4.49
C HIS A 294 12.36 4.95 4.93
N LEU A 295 11.64 5.24 6.02
CA LEU A 295 10.58 4.39 6.57
C LEU A 295 9.24 4.76 5.94
N LEU A 296 8.61 3.82 5.24
CA LEU A 296 7.32 4.03 4.58
C LEU A 296 6.24 3.10 5.14
N THR A 297 4.99 3.51 4.93
CA THR A 297 3.81 2.73 5.26
C THR A 297 3.15 2.20 4.01
N GLU A 298 2.60 0.99 4.11
CA GLU A 298 1.80 0.36 3.07
C GLU A 298 0.73 -0.55 3.65
N THR A 299 -0.14 -1.08 2.81
CA THR A 299 -1.06 -2.16 3.19
C THR A 299 -0.75 -3.48 2.52
N ASP A 300 -0.29 -3.46 1.29
CA ASP A 300 -0.28 -4.62 0.38
C ASP A 300 -1.71 -5.20 0.23
N SER A 301 -2.70 -4.29 0.22
CA SER A 301 -4.10 -4.67 0.10
C SER A 301 -4.40 -5.37 -1.24
N PRO A 302 -5.22 -6.43 -1.25
CA PRO A 302 -6.15 -6.89 -0.19
C PRO A 302 -5.54 -7.82 0.86
N TYR A 303 -4.23 -7.99 0.90
CA TYR A 303 -3.53 -8.92 1.77
C TYR A 303 -3.18 -8.31 3.13
N MET A 304 -2.78 -9.15 4.07
CA MET A 304 -2.10 -8.82 5.33
C MET A 304 -2.75 -7.73 6.19
N ALA A 305 -4.08 -7.74 6.33
CA ALA A 305 -4.77 -6.82 7.23
C ALA A 305 -4.09 -6.77 8.62
N PRO A 306 -3.81 -5.56 9.16
CA PRO A 306 -3.16 -5.40 10.46
C PRO A 306 -4.00 -5.94 11.61
N VAL A 307 -3.38 -6.20 12.76
CA VAL A 307 -4.11 -6.46 13.99
C VAL A 307 -4.87 -5.19 14.40
N PRO A 308 -6.17 -5.26 14.82
CA PRO A 308 -6.90 -6.49 15.15
C PRO A 308 -7.74 -7.09 14.01
N PHE A 309 -7.54 -6.67 12.77
CA PHE A 309 -8.39 -6.97 11.62
C PHE A 309 -7.98 -8.21 10.82
N ARG A 310 -7.07 -9.01 11.32
CA ARG A 310 -6.65 -10.24 10.63
C ARG A 310 -7.82 -11.13 10.22
N GLY A 311 -7.77 -11.62 8.97
CA GLY A 311 -8.76 -12.52 8.42
C GLY A 311 -9.95 -11.83 7.75
N ILE A 312 -9.82 -10.54 7.47
CA ILE A 312 -10.70 -9.81 6.55
C ILE A 312 -9.88 -9.25 5.39
N GLU A 313 -10.54 -8.82 4.32
CA GLU A 313 -9.90 -8.09 3.22
C GLU A 313 -9.22 -6.84 3.79
N CYS A 314 -7.93 -6.70 3.50
CA CYS A 314 -7.19 -5.48 3.78
C CYS A 314 -7.55 -4.41 2.76
N SER A 315 -7.59 -3.17 3.18
CA SER A 315 -7.85 -2.06 2.28
C SER A 315 -7.00 -0.84 2.67
N PRO A 316 -6.69 0.07 1.73
CA PRO A 316 -5.73 1.15 1.93
C PRO A 316 -5.95 2.01 3.16
N GLU A 317 -7.18 2.20 3.63
CA GLU A 317 -7.47 2.91 4.88
C GLU A 317 -6.84 2.27 6.12
N PHE A 318 -6.48 0.98 6.06
CA PHE A 318 -5.79 0.30 7.17
C PHE A 318 -4.34 0.75 7.35
N THR A 319 -3.78 1.47 6.40
CA THR A 319 -2.48 2.15 6.56
C THR A 319 -2.44 3.02 7.81
N ALA A 320 -3.58 3.59 8.24
CA ALA A 320 -3.66 4.36 9.48
C ALA A 320 -3.24 3.55 10.72
N TYR A 321 -3.60 2.27 10.78
CA TYR A 321 -3.21 1.37 11.87
C TYR A 321 -1.74 0.98 11.80
N VAL A 322 -1.23 0.79 10.59
CA VAL A 322 0.20 0.53 10.38
C VAL A 322 1.03 1.73 10.81
N ALA A 323 0.63 2.94 10.42
CA ALA A 323 1.30 4.19 10.76
C ALA A 323 1.32 4.43 12.29
N GLU A 324 0.18 4.23 12.98
CA GLU A 324 0.11 4.32 14.44
C GLU A 324 1.02 3.29 15.11
N TYR A 325 1.00 2.06 14.62
CA TYR A 325 1.83 1.00 15.18
C TYR A 325 3.32 1.27 14.99
N LEU A 326 3.74 1.75 13.82
CA LEU A 326 5.13 2.16 13.57
C LEU A 326 5.55 3.32 14.48
N ALA A 327 4.66 4.29 14.72
CA ALA A 327 4.92 5.36 15.68
C ALA A 327 5.14 4.80 17.09
N THR A 328 4.37 3.79 17.50
CA THR A 328 4.58 3.10 18.77
C THR A 328 5.91 2.36 18.81
N VAL A 329 6.28 1.63 17.75
CA VAL A 329 7.60 0.96 17.62
C VAL A 329 8.74 1.95 17.75
N ARG A 330 8.56 3.16 17.22
CA ARG A 330 9.53 4.26 17.28
C ARG A 330 9.47 5.08 18.58
N SER A 331 8.60 4.69 19.53
CA SER A 331 8.37 5.40 20.80
C SER A 331 7.96 6.88 20.60
N ALA A 332 7.31 7.18 19.47
CA ALA A 332 6.78 8.51 19.16
C ALA A 332 5.40 8.68 19.79
N ASN A 333 5.31 9.49 20.85
CA ASN A 333 4.06 9.71 21.57
C ASN A 333 3.06 10.52 20.72
N PRO A 334 1.74 10.27 20.89
CA PRO A 334 0.71 11.11 20.25
C PRO A 334 0.95 12.60 20.47
N GLY A 335 0.69 13.40 19.46
CA GLY A 335 0.98 14.84 19.43
C GLY A 335 2.20 15.15 18.57
N ASN A 336 3.06 16.06 19.01
CA ASN A 336 4.14 16.60 18.19
C ASN A 336 5.16 15.57 17.71
N GLU A 337 5.54 14.61 18.56
CA GLU A 337 6.53 13.58 18.20
C GLU A 337 5.98 12.68 17.08
N ARG A 338 4.77 12.16 17.26
CA ARG A 338 4.11 11.33 16.24
C ARG A 338 3.84 12.13 14.96
N ALA A 339 3.35 13.37 15.09
CA ALA A 339 3.13 14.25 13.95
C ALA A 339 4.41 14.49 13.13
N GLN A 340 5.55 14.69 13.79
CA GLN A 340 6.83 14.89 13.11
C GLN A 340 7.28 13.63 12.39
N LEU A 341 7.23 12.47 13.05
CA LEU A 341 7.59 11.18 12.47
C LEU A 341 6.74 10.90 11.22
N LEU A 342 5.42 10.94 11.36
CA LEU A 342 4.49 10.63 10.28
C LEU A 342 4.60 11.61 9.10
N ARG A 343 4.87 12.88 9.38
CA ARG A 343 5.14 13.87 8.33
C ARG A 343 6.40 13.53 7.54
N THR A 344 7.49 13.17 8.23
CA THR A 344 8.74 12.77 7.56
C THR A 344 8.51 11.54 6.68
N MET A 345 7.80 10.54 7.19
CA MET A 345 7.44 9.34 6.42
C MET A 345 6.57 9.68 5.19
N TYR A 346 5.58 10.55 5.37
CA TYR A 346 4.71 11.00 4.28
C TYR A 346 5.47 11.77 3.20
N GLU A 347 6.33 12.72 3.60
CA GLU A 347 7.17 13.49 2.68
C GLU A 347 8.17 12.60 1.93
N ALA A 348 8.71 11.57 2.60
CA ALA A 348 9.56 10.55 1.98
C ALA A 348 8.81 9.76 0.90
N ALA A 349 7.58 9.31 1.21
CA ALA A 349 6.73 8.60 0.25
C ALA A 349 6.43 9.46 -0.98
N LEU A 350 6.05 10.72 -0.79
CA LEU A 350 5.80 11.65 -1.89
C LEU A 350 7.07 11.96 -2.68
N GLY A 351 8.20 12.15 -2.01
CA GLY A 351 9.49 12.39 -2.64
C GLY A 351 9.92 11.26 -3.57
N LEU A 352 9.57 10.02 -3.22
CA LEU A 352 9.86 8.85 -4.04
C LEU A 352 8.80 8.62 -5.14
N LEU A 353 7.51 8.68 -4.81
CA LEU A 353 6.41 8.15 -5.64
C LEU A 353 5.48 9.23 -6.23
N ASP A 354 5.56 10.49 -5.80
CA ASP A 354 4.71 11.55 -6.34
C ASP A 354 5.52 12.58 -7.12
N ARG A 355 6.26 12.09 -8.10
CA ARG A 355 7.19 12.87 -8.91
C ARG A 355 6.52 13.40 -10.17
N GLU A 356 7.09 14.49 -10.69
CA GLU A 356 6.77 14.94 -12.05
C GLU A 356 7.20 13.88 -13.07
N PRO A 357 6.50 13.77 -14.20
CA PRO A 357 6.86 12.83 -15.25
C PRO A 357 8.33 13.00 -15.67
N THR A 358 9.02 11.90 -15.87
CA THR A 358 10.42 11.88 -16.28
C THR A 358 10.61 12.47 -17.70
N ALA A 359 11.84 12.77 -18.06
CA ALA A 359 12.14 13.22 -19.43
C ALA A 359 11.75 12.15 -20.47
N TRP A 360 11.95 10.86 -20.11
CA TRP A 360 11.56 9.75 -20.96
C TRP A 360 10.03 9.67 -21.13
N GLN A 361 9.27 9.80 -20.04
CA GLN A 361 7.80 9.82 -20.09
C GLN A 361 7.29 10.95 -20.97
N ARG A 362 7.79 12.17 -20.79
CA ARG A 362 7.38 13.32 -21.63
C ARG A 362 7.68 13.11 -23.11
N ALA A 363 8.79 12.42 -23.44
CA ALA A 363 9.14 12.15 -24.82
C ALA A 363 8.30 11.02 -25.45
N ASN A 364 7.71 10.14 -24.66
CA ASN A 364 6.99 8.95 -25.13
C ASN A 364 5.46 9.04 -24.91
N ALA A 365 4.96 10.03 -24.18
CA ALA A 365 3.53 10.22 -23.92
C ALA A 365 2.70 10.50 -25.18
N GLU A 366 3.28 11.08 -26.24
CA GLU A 366 2.57 11.47 -27.47
C GLU A 366 2.29 10.27 -28.41
N GLY A 367 2.82 9.08 -28.10
CA GLY A 367 2.64 7.86 -28.91
C GLY A 367 1.63 6.84 -28.36
N SER A 368 0.97 7.14 -27.22
CA SER A 368 0.21 6.17 -26.41
C SER A 368 -1.31 6.36 -26.42
N PHE A 369 -1.88 7.04 -27.44
CA PHE A 369 -3.34 7.21 -27.61
C PHE A 369 -3.81 6.75 -28.98
#